data_a5342d679e0a677235735f7f1fcc3037
#
_entry.id   a5342d679e0a677235735f7f1fcc3037
#
_cell.length_a   1.000
_cell.length_b   1.000
_cell.length_c   1.000
_cell.angle_alpha   90.00
_cell.angle_beta   90.00
_cell.angle_gamma   90.00
#
_symmetry.space_group_name_H-M   'P 1'
#
loop_
_entity.id
_entity.type
_entity.pdbx_description
1 polymer ?
#
loop_
_entity_poly.entity_id
_entity_poly.type
_entity_poly.pdbx_seq_one_letter_code
_entity_poly.pdbx_strand_id
1 'polypeptide(L)'
;MKIIIIGATTGIGRSLAELYASKGHQIAVTGRRVALLEEIKAANPTSRVNVCEMDVTDYVSSRKKMNELAILMNGVDLIIINAGVGFPKANFEQEIDTININVRGFMALANWSYEYFSKNGGGQIVGVSSLAALTGSAYAPEYHASKAFMSNYMSGLRMRSAKFNHNITVTDIRPGFVDTPMTKQNKGMFWVATPEKAAAQIAEAVTSKKKIAYITKRYILIAIILKIMPEWLLTKVF
;
A
#
# COMPACT_ATOMS: atom_id res chain seq x y z
N MET A 1 -12.98 -4.78 13.20
CA MET A 1 -12.33 -3.51 12.80
C MET A 1 -13.08 -2.90 11.62
N LYS A 2 -12.95 -1.59 11.45
CA LYS A 2 -13.44 -0.79 10.32
C LYS A 2 -12.24 -0.41 9.49
N ILE A 3 -12.16 -0.91 8.24
CA ILE A 3 -10.94 -0.91 7.43
C ILE A 3 -11.20 -0.25 6.09
N ILE A 4 -10.39 0.73 5.69
CA ILE A 4 -10.40 1.28 4.33
C ILE A 4 -9.19 0.73 3.57
N ILE A 5 -9.43 0.13 2.39
CA ILE A 5 -8.40 -0.44 1.51
C ILE A 5 -8.40 0.34 0.20
N ILE A 6 -7.35 1.11 -0.04
CA ILE A 6 -7.20 1.96 -1.21
C ILE A 6 -6.39 1.22 -2.27
N GLY A 7 -6.99 1.04 -3.46
CA GLY A 7 -6.41 0.22 -4.53
C GLY A 7 -6.74 -1.27 -4.37
N ALA A 8 -8.02 -1.60 -4.16
CA ALA A 8 -8.51 -2.95 -3.90
C ALA A 8 -8.96 -3.73 -5.15
N THR A 9 -8.82 -3.19 -6.36
CA THR A 9 -9.39 -3.80 -7.56
C THR A 9 -8.73 -5.11 -8.00
N THR A 10 -7.44 -5.30 -7.71
CA THR A 10 -6.67 -6.51 -8.10
C THR A 10 -5.51 -6.77 -7.13
N GLY A 11 -4.86 -7.93 -7.28
CA GLY A 11 -3.61 -8.28 -6.59
C GLY A 11 -3.72 -8.21 -5.08
N ILE A 12 -2.69 -7.67 -4.43
CA ILE A 12 -2.59 -7.62 -2.96
C ILE A 12 -3.81 -6.93 -2.33
N GLY A 13 -4.26 -5.81 -2.91
CA GLY A 13 -5.38 -5.05 -2.36
C GLY A 13 -6.70 -5.82 -2.39
N ARG A 14 -6.97 -6.56 -3.49
CA ARG A 14 -8.14 -7.44 -3.61
C ARG A 14 -8.08 -8.57 -2.59
N SER A 15 -6.96 -9.27 -2.52
CA SER A 15 -6.80 -10.38 -1.56
C SER A 15 -6.88 -9.92 -0.09
N LEU A 16 -6.42 -8.70 0.21
CA LEU A 16 -6.63 -8.10 1.54
C LEU A 16 -8.11 -7.84 1.82
N ALA A 17 -8.85 -7.31 0.84
CA ALA A 17 -10.28 -7.04 0.98
C ALA A 17 -11.05 -8.33 1.23
N GLU A 18 -10.82 -9.36 0.44
CA GLU A 18 -11.43 -10.68 0.58
C GLU A 18 -11.08 -11.31 1.94
N LEU A 19 -9.81 -11.25 2.37
CA LEU A 19 -9.37 -11.77 3.66
C LEU A 19 -10.03 -11.06 4.85
N TYR A 20 -10.11 -9.72 4.82
CA TYR A 20 -10.73 -8.98 5.93
C TYR A 20 -12.26 -9.12 5.93
N ALA A 21 -12.89 -9.18 4.77
CA ALA A 21 -14.32 -9.46 4.65
C ALA A 21 -14.65 -10.85 5.23
N SER A 22 -13.91 -11.90 4.83
CA SER A 22 -14.14 -13.27 5.33
C SER A 22 -13.97 -13.42 6.84
N LYS A 23 -13.19 -12.51 7.47
CA LYS A 23 -13.02 -12.43 8.93
C LYS A 23 -14.10 -11.61 9.64
N GLY A 24 -15.15 -11.17 8.93
CA GLY A 24 -16.27 -10.40 9.49
C GLY A 24 -15.94 -8.94 9.80
N HIS A 25 -14.89 -8.37 9.21
CA HIS A 25 -14.60 -6.95 9.38
C HIS A 25 -15.50 -6.09 8.49
N GLN A 26 -15.84 -4.89 8.94
CA GLN A 26 -16.45 -3.88 8.07
C GLN A 26 -15.36 -3.26 7.21
N ILE A 27 -15.49 -3.33 5.89
CA ILE A 27 -14.49 -2.80 4.97
C ILE A 27 -15.07 -1.77 4.01
N ALA A 28 -14.25 -0.81 3.61
CA ALA A 28 -14.48 0.01 2.43
C ALA A 28 -13.35 -0.27 1.43
N VAL A 29 -13.71 -0.58 0.19
CA VAL A 29 -12.80 -0.88 -0.91
C VAL A 29 -12.85 0.22 -1.94
N THR A 30 -11.68 0.74 -2.35
CA THR A 30 -11.62 1.85 -3.29
C THR A 30 -10.72 1.55 -4.49
N GLY A 31 -11.04 2.20 -5.62
CA GLY A 31 -10.29 2.11 -6.87
C GLY A 31 -11.08 2.67 -8.04
N ARG A 32 -10.47 2.78 -9.21
CA ARG A 32 -11.09 3.33 -10.42
C ARG A 32 -12.06 2.38 -11.12
N ARG A 33 -11.85 1.07 -11.00
CA ARG A 33 -12.62 0.03 -11.69
C ARG A 33 -13.72 -0.49 -10.76
N VAL A 34 -14.85 0.21 -10.73
CA VAL A 34 -15.99 -0.05 -9.82
C VAL A 34 -16.52 -1.48 -9.97
N ALA A 35 -16.66 -1.98 -11.20
CA ALA A 35 -17.14 -3.35 -11.44
C ALA A 35 -16.34 -4.41 -10.66
N LEU A 36 -15.01 -4.29 -10.60
CA LEU A 36 -14.16 -5.21 -9.85
C LEU A 36 -14.30 -5.06 -8.32
N LEU A 37 -14.70 -3.90 -7.85
CA LEU A 37 -15.00 -3.68 -6.43
C LEU A 37 -16.37 -4.25 -6.04
N GLU A 38 -17.36 -4.14 -6.93
CA GLU A 38 -18.68 -4.75 -6.73
C GLU A 38 -18.59 -6.29 -6.74
N GLU A 39 -17.68 -6.89 -7.51
CA GLU A 39 -17.39 -8.34 -7.42
C GLU A 39 -16.97 -8.74 -6.00
N ILE A 40 -16.10 -7.95 -5.33
CA ILE A 40 -15.67 -8.23 -3.95
C ILE A 40 -16.87 -8.20 -3.02
N LYS A 41 -17.76 -7.21 -3.18
CA LYS A 41 -18.97 -7.09 -2.39
C LYS A 41 -19.92 -8.27 -2.62
N ALA A 42 -20.15 -8.64 -3.88
CA ALA A 42 -21.01 -9.75 -4.27
C ALA A 42 -20.50 -11.11 -3.75
N ALA A 43 -19.16 -11.31 -3.75
CA ALA A 43 -18.53 -12.51 -3.21
C ALA A 43 -18.59 -12.62 -1.67
N ASN A 44 -18.95 -11.52 -0.98
CA ASN A 44 -19.01 -11.46 0.49
C ASN A 44 -20.35 -10.93 0.99
N PRO A 45 -21.49 -11.60 0.68
CA PRO A 45 -22.83 -11.06 0.91
C PRO A 45 -23.19 -10.88 2.39
N THR A 46 -22.54 -11.62 3.28
CA THR A 46 -22.73 -11.52 4.74
C THR A 46 -21.86 -10.47 5.40
N SER A 47 -20.91 -9.90 4.65
CA SER A 47 -19.93 -8.92 5.14
C SER A 47 -20.35 -7.49 4.81
N ARG A 48 -19.97 -6.55 5.69
CA ARG A 48 -20.22 -5.11 5.44
C ARG A 48 -19.15 -4.54 4.52
N VAL A 49 -19.36 -4.66 3.20
CA VAL A 49 -18.46 -4.14 2.16
C VAL A 49 -19.05 -2.88 1.54
N ASN A 50 -18.39 -1.75 1.72
CA ASN A 50 -18.70 -0.48 1.07
C ASN A 50 -17.79 -0.30 -0.15
N VAL A 51 -18.37 0.03 -1.30
CA VAL A 51 -17.62 0.29 -2.54
C VAL A 51 -17.58 1.79 -2.77
N CYS A 52 -16.39 2.31 -3.12
CA CYS A 52 -16.20 3.72 -3.45
C CYS A 52 -15.26 3.87 -4.64
N GLU A 53 -15.77 4.45 -5.73
CA GLU A 53 -14.89 4.86 -6.83
C GLU A 53 -13.92 5.95 -6.36
N MET A 54 -12.61 5.74 -6.61
CA MET A 54 -11.58 6.69 -6.21
C MET A 54 -10.41 6.67 -7.19
N ASP A 55 -10.07 7.84 -7.71
CA ASP A 55 -8.80 8.08 -8.38
C ASP A 55 -7.89 8.87 -7.43
N VAL A 56 -6.79 8.25 -7.03
CA VAL A 56 -5.84 8.84 -6.07
C VAL A 56 -5.08 10.04 -6.64
N THR A 57 -5.09 10.23 -7.96
CA THR A 57 -4.48 11.41 -8.62
C THR A 57 -5.30 12.67 -8.43
N ASP A 58 -6.61 12.54 -8.28
CA ASP A 58 -7.49 13.62 -7.80
C ASP A 58 -7.49 13.63 -6.27
N TYR A 59 -6.45 14.22 -5.69
CA TYR A 59 -6.25 14.24 -4.25
C TYR A 59 -7.33 15.05 -3.49
N VAL A 60 -7.97 16.02 -4.13
CA VAL A 60 -9.05 16.82 -3.51
C VAL A 60 -10.29 15.93 -3.34
N SER A 61 -10.74 15.31 -4.43
CA SER A 61 -11.87 14.38 -4.41
C SER A 61 -11.59 13.17 -3.51
N SER A 62 -10.37 12.61 -3.57
CA SER A 62 -9.99 11.46 -2.75
C SER A 62 -10.07 11.78 -1.25
N ARG A 63 -9.58 12.92 -0.80
CA ARG A 63 -9.70 13.35 0.62
C ARG A 63 -11.15 13.58 1.04
N LYS A 64 -12.00 14.13 0.15
CA LYS A 64 -13.44 14.26 0.39
C LYS A 64 -14.10 12.89 0.57
N LYS A 65 -13.84 11.95 -0.33
CA LYS A 65 -14.34 10.57 -0.26
C LYS A 65 -13.89 9.82 1.00
N MET A 66 -12.66 10.07 1.47
CA MET A 66 -12.20 9.53 2.75
C MET A 66 -13.02 10.04 3.95
N ASN A 67 -13.42 11.32 3.96
CA ASN A 67 -14.32 11.85 4.99
C ASN A 67 -15.70 11.19 4.92
N GLU A 68 -16.26 11.06 3.74
CA GLU A 68 -17.56 10.39 3.50
C GLU A 68 -17.54 8.94 3.97
N LEU A 69 -16.48 8.20 3.64
CA LEU A 69 -16.28 6.82 4.11
C LEU A 69 -16.14 6.71 5.62
N ALA A 70 -15.41 7.63 6.24
CA ALA A 70 -15.24 7.64 7.70
C ALA A 70 -16.58 7.88 8.42
N ILE A 71 -17.43 8.76 7.88
CA ILE A 71 -18.79 9.01 8.39
C ILE A 71 -19.66 7.77 8.17
N LEU A 72 -19.72 7.23 6.94
CA LEU A 72 -20.52 6.07 6.56
C LEU A 72 -20.21 4.85 7.43
N MET A 73 -18.95 4.64 7.76
CA MET A 73 -18.48 3.54 8.58
C MET A 73 -18.60 3.81 10.10
N ASN A 74 -19.02 5.02 10.49
CA ASN A 74 -19.04 5.46 11.89
C ASN A 74 -17.66 5.28 12.55
N GLY A 75 -16.61 5.78 11.91
CA GLY A 75 -15.22 5.68 12.33
C GLY A 75 -14.39 4.69 11.51
N VAL A 76 -13.07 4.76 11.66
CA VAL A 76 -12.08 3.91 10.98
C VAL A 76 -10.99 3.49 11.96
N ASP A 77 -10.58 2.22 11.92
CA ASP A 77 -9.50 1.67 12.76
C ASP A 77 -8.20 1.48 11.98
N LEU A 78 -8.31 1.16 10.68
CA LEU A 78 -7.19 0.79 9.82
C LEU A 78 -7.37 1.36 8.41
N ILE A 79 -6.31 2.00 7.87
CA ILE A 79 -6.26 2.45 6.49
C ILE A 79 -5.07 1.80 5.81
N ILE A 80 -5.34 1.08 4.70
CA ILE A 80 -4.31 0.43 3.87
C ILE A 80 -4.22 1.16 2.54
N ILE A 81 -3.09 1.83 2.30
CA ILE A 81 -2.80 2.55 1.06
C ILE A 81 -1.96 1.61 0.19
N ASN A 82 -2.66 0.87 -0.69
CA ASN A 82 -2.07 -0.11 -1.59
C ASN A 82 -2.02 0.38 -3.05
N ALA A 83 -2.79 1.41 -3.40
CA ALA A 83 -2.79 1.97 -4.75
C ALA A 83 -1.36 2.33 -5.20
N GLY A 84 -0.98 1.90 -6.38
CA GLY A 84 0.32 2.16 -6.95
C GLY A 84 0.45 1.57 -8.34
N VAL A 85 1.39 2.10 -9.11
CA VAL A 85 1.77 1.64 -10.45
C VAL A 85 3.29 1.51 -10.56
N GLY A 86 3.74 0.77 -11.56
CA GLY A 86 5.13 0.67 -11.95
C GLY A 86 5.19 0.18 -13.38
N PHE A 87 6.04 0.77 -14.19
CA PHE A 87 6.22 0.46 -15.59
C PHE A 87 7.67 0.07 -15.84
N PRO A 88 7.96 -1.12 -16.39
CA PRO A 88 9.31 -1.45 -16.82
C PRO A 88 9.67 -0.59 -18.04
N LYS A 89 10.80 0.12 -17.99
CA LYS A 89 11.26 1.05 -19.04
C LYS A 89 10.19 2.10 -19.38
N ALA A 90 9.72 2.81 -18.35
CA ALA A 90 8.71 3.85 -18.48
C ALA A 90 9.14 4.93 -19.50
N ASN A 91 8.19 5.42 -20.30
CA ASN A 91 8.33 6.69 -20.99
C ASN A 91 8.02 7.84 -20.02
N PHE A 92 8.26 9.10 -20.43
CA PHE A 92 8.13 10.26 -19.56
C PHE A 92 6.71 10.40 -18.99
N GLU A 93 5.66 10.16 -19.77
CA GLU A 93 4.27 10.20 -19.34
C GLU A 93 3.99 9.15 -18.25
N GLN A 94 4.54 7.95 -18.40
CA GLN A 94 4.42 6.88 -17.41
C GLN A 94 5.21 7.19 -16.12
N GLU A 95 6.35 7.87 -16.22
CA GLU A 95 7.08 8.38 -15.06
C GLU A 95 6.22 9.40 -14.30
N ILE A 96 5.59 10.35 -15.01
CA ILE A 96 4.67 11.33 -14.41
C ILE A 96 3.47 10.63 -13.74
N ASP A 97 2.88 9.62 -14.38
CA ASP A 97 1.81 8.82 -13.78
C ASP A 97 2.28 8.12 -12.50
N THR A 98 3.49 7.57 -12.51
CA THR A 98 4.09 6.95 -11.33
C THR A 98 4.22 7.94 -10.18
N ILE A 99 4.69 9.16 -10.44
CA ILE A 99 4.80 10.22 -9.44
C ILE A 99 3.42 10.67 -8.96
N ASN A 100 2.48 10.87 -9.86
CA ASN A 100 1.12 11.31 -9.49
C ASN A 100 0.41 10.30 -8.59
N ILE A 101 0.53 9.00 -8.89
CA ILE A 101 -0.13 7.93 -8.13
C ILE A 101 0.65 7.57 -6.86
N ASN A 102 1.95 7.20 -7.01
CA ASN A 102 2.73 6.63 -5.91
C ASN A 102 3.25 7.69 -4.94
N VAL A 103 3.39 8.95 -5.36
CA VAL A 103 3.92 10.02 -4.53
C VAL A 103 2.80 10.97 -4.10
N ARG A 104 2.19 11.70 -5.03
CA ARG A 104 1.18 12.72 -4.69
C ARG A 104 -0.08 12.10 -4.09
N GLY A 105 -0.63 11.08 -4.74
CA GLY A 105 -1.82 10.37 -4.27
C GLY A 105 -1.58 9.68 -2.93
N PHE A 106 -0.46 8.97 -2.79
CA PHE A 106 -0.07 8.35 -1.52
C PHE A 106 0.08 9.38 -0.40
N MET A 107 0.83 10.47 -0.64
CA MET A 107 1.06 11.52 0.36
C MET A 107 -0.26 12.15 0.82
N ALA A 108 -1.16 12.48 -0.10
CA ALA A 108 -2.44 13.09 0.22
C ALA A 108 -3.30 12.20 1.15
N LEU A 109 -3.31 10.89 0.86
CA LEU A 109 -4.09 9.91 1.64
C LEU A 109 -3.42 9.56 2.96
N ALA A 110 -2.09 9.43 2.99
CA ALA A 110 -1.36 9.18 4.23
C ALA A 110 -1.40 10.37 5.19
N ASN A 111 -1.32 11.61 4.66
CA ASN A 111 -1.53 12.82 5.44
C ASN A 111 -2.95 12.89 6.01
N TRP A 112 -3.97 12.68 5.15
CA TRP A 112 -5.36 12.64 5.62
C TRP A 112 -5.55 11.60 6.73
N SER A 113 -5.02 10.40 6.54
CA SER A 113 -5.12 9.31 7.52
C SER A 113 -4.50 9.70 8.86
N TYR A 114 -3.33 10.35 8.81
CA TYR A 114 -2.66 10.82 10.01
C TYR A 114 -3.47 11.91 10.73
N GLU A 115 -3.96 12.91 10.01
CA GLU A 115 -4.81 13.97 10.56
C GLU A 115 -6.10 13.41 11.17
N TYR A 116 -6.72 12.45 10.49
CA TYR A 116 -7.92 11.79 10.97
C TYR A 116 -7.66 11.06 12.30
N PHE A 117 -6.66 10.19 12.34
CA PHE A 117 -6.35 9.41 13.56
C PHE A 117 -5.84 10.28 14.72
N SER A 118 -5.11 11.36 14.43
CA SER A 118 -4.67 12.27 15.48
C SER A 118 -5.82 12.97 16.22
N LYS A 119 -6.96 13.14 15.57
CA LYS A 119 -8.17 13.78 16.10
C LYS A 119 -9.19 12.79 16.66
N ASN A 120 -9.07 11.49 16.32
CA ASN A 120 -10.07 10.46 16.65
C ASN A 120 -9.51 9.33 17.53
N GLY A 121 -8.52 9.63 18.39
CA GLY A 121 -8.03 8.68 19.40
C GLY A 121 -7.01 7.65 18.91
N GLY A 122 -6.55 7.76 17.66
CA GLY A 122 -5.55 6.86 17.09
C GLY A 122 -6.07 5.86 16.08
N GLY A 123 -5.17 5.01 15.57
CA GLY A 123 -5.47 3.98 14.58
C GLY A 123 -4.22 3.47 13.88
N GLN A 124 -4.41 2.77 12.76
CA GLN A 124 -3.31 2.18 12.00
C GLN A 124 -3.29 2.66 10.55
N ILE A 125 -2.10 3.07 10.09
CA ILE A 125 -1.82 3.43 8.71
C ILE A 125 -0.86 2.40 8.14
N VAL A 126 -1.20 1.79 7.02
CA VAL A 126 -0.38 0.83 6.30
C VAL A 126 -0.13 1.36 4.89
N GLY A 127 1.11 1.51 4.52
CA GLY A 127 1.50 1.82 3.15
C GLY A 127 2.18 0.62 2.50
N VAL A 128 1.78 0.28 1.27
CA VAL A 128 2.43 -0.78 0.50
C VAL A 128 3.49 -0.17 -0.40
N SER A 129 4.72 -0.07 0.13
CA SER A 129 5.89 0.37 -0.63
C SER A 129 6.45 -0.75 -1.53
N SER A 130 7.67 -1.14 -1.39
CA SER A 130 8.32 -2.25 -2.11
C SER A 130 9.73 -2.50 -1.55
N LEU A 131 10.31 -3.64 -1.85
CA LEU A 131 11.74 -3.87 -1.73
C LEU A 131 12.54 -2.85 -2.58
N ALA A 132 11.96 -2.40 -3.70
CA ALA A 132 12.50 -1.34 -4.57
C ALA A 132 12.77 0.00 -3.84
N ALA A 133 12.17 0.22 -2.67
CA ALA A 133 12.45 1.40 -1.83
C ALA A 133 13.89 1.47 -1.29
N LEU A 134 14.68 0.39 -1.44
CA LEU A 134 16.01 0.27 -0.84
C LEU A 134 17.15 0.64 -1.78
N THR A 135 16.89 0.76 -3.08
CA THR A 135 17.91 1.01 -4.10
C THR A 135 17.33 1.75 -5.30
N GLY A 136 18.17 2.30 -6.15
CA GLY A 136 17.81 2.75 -7.49
C GLY A 136 17.67 1.60 -8.47
N SER A 137 17.26 1.89 -9.71
CA SER A 137 17.23 0.93 -10.83
C SER A 137 17.51 1.66 -12.13
N ALA A 138 18.29 1.05 -13.01
CA ALA A 138 18.51 1.55 -14.37
C ALA A 138 17.28 1.41 -15.27
N TYR A 139 16.34 0.52 -14.93
CA TYR A 139 15.17 0.19 -15.76
C TYR A 139 13.87 0.85 -15.31
N ALA A 140 13.79 1.31 -14.07
CA ALA A 140 12.59 1.92 -13.49
C ALA A 140 12.96 2.89 -12.35
N PRO A 141 13.75 3.94 -12.65
CA PRO A 141 14.25 4.88 -11.63
C PRO A 141 13.11 5.59 -10.90
N GLU A 142 12.06 5.97 -11.63
CA GLU A 142 10.86 6.63 -11.10
C GLU A 142 10.11 5.76 -10.09
N TYR A 143 9.97 4.45 -10.40
CA TYR A 143 9.30 3.51 -9.50
C TYR A 143 10.07 3.35 -8.20
N HIS A 144 11.40 3.09 -8.29
CA HIS A 144 12.26 2.94 -7.13
C HIS A 144 12.26 4.21 -6.27
N ALA A 145 12.41 5.37 -6.89
CA ALA A 145 12.36 6.67 -6.21
C ALA A 145 11.00 6.89 -5.54
N SER A 146 9.88 6.56 -6.21
CA SER A 146 8.55 6.69 -5.64
C SER A 146 8.34 5.80 -4.42
N LYS A 147 8.85 4.55 -4.45
CA LYS A 147 8.76 3.62 -3.32
C LYS A 147 9.68 4.03 -2.16
N ALA A 148 10.84 4.60 -2.45
CA ALA A 148 11.72 5.21 -1.44
C ALA A 148 11.04 6.41 -0.75
N PHE A 149 10.37 7.27 -1.53
CA PHE A 149 9.55 8.36 -0.98
C PHE A 149 8.49 7.83 -0.01
N MET A 150 7.68 6.83 -0.41
CA MET A 150 6.63 6.25 0.43
C MET A 150 7.21 5.73 1.76
N SER A 151 8.31 4.98 1.67
CA SER A 151 8.98 4.40 2.83
C SER A 151 9.51 5.46 3.81
N ASN A 152 10.15 6.51 3.28
CA ASN A 152 10.68 7.62 4.08
C ASN A 152 9.53 8.45 4.68
N TYR A 153 8.48 8.75 3.91
CA TYR A 153 7.32 9.48 4.40
C TYR A 153 6.65 8.76 5.57
N MET A 154 6.46 7.44 5.47
CA MET A 154 5.93 6.62 6.57
C MET A 154 6.85 6.62 7.80
N SER A 155 8.17 6.66 7.60
CA SER A 155 9.14 6.83 8.70
C SER A 155 8.93 8.17 9.41
N GLY A 156 8.77 9.25 8.64
CA GLY A 156 8.44 10.58 9.18
C GLY A 156 7.13 10.59 9.99
N LEU A 157 6.07 9.93 9.49
CA LEU A 157 4.80 9.81 10.22
C LEU A 157 4.96 9.03 11.54
N ARG A 158 5.79 7.97 11.59
CA ARG A 158 6.11 7.26 12.85
C ARG A 158 6.81 8.18 13.85
N MET A 159 7.80 8.93 13.39
CA MET A 159 8.52 9.89 14.24
C MET A 159 7.57 10.99 14.76
N ARG A 160 6.70 11.49 13.88
CA ARG A 160 5.68 12.48 14.23
C ARG A 160 4.70 11.95 15.27
N SER A 161 4.21 10.70 15.10
CA SER A 161 3.33 10.05 16.07
C SER A 161 3.99 9.92 17.45
N ALA A 162 5.25 9.50 17.50
CA ALA A 162 6.00 9.39 18.75
C ALA A 162 6.25 10.76 19.40
N LYS A 163 6.64 11.76 18.62
CA LYS A 163 6.93 13.12 19.12
C LYS A 163 5.72 13.79 19.74
N PHE A 164 4.54 13.58 19.19
CA PHE A 164 3.31 14.22 19.64
C PHE A 164 2.41 13.28 20.49
N ASN A 165 2.93 12.11 20.88
CA ASN A 165 2.19 11.10 21.66
C ASN A 165 0.83 10.71 21.05
N HIS A 166 0.74 10.69 19.71
CA HIS A 166 -0.44 10.20 19.04
C HIS A 166 -0.45 8.66 19.05
N ASN A 167 -1.60 8.07 19.33
CA ASN A 167 -1.77 6.61 19.31
C ASN A 167 -1.93 6.09 17.86
N ILE A 168 -0.94 6.39 16.99
CA ILE A 168 -0.99 6.02 15.57
C ILE A 168 0.14 5.06 15.25
N THR A 169 -0.22 3.85 14.83
CA THR A 169 0.74 2.88 14.28
C THR A 169 0.89 3.10 12.78
N VAL A 170 2.13 3.17 12.28
CA VAL A 170 2.41 3.30 10.84
C VAL A 170 3.30 2.15 10.39
N THR A 171 2.78 1.32 9.48
CA THR A 171 3.45 0.13 8.97
C THR A 171 3.86 0.32 7.51
N ASP A 172 5.14 0.14 7.22
CA ASP A 172 5.71 0.09 5.87
C ASP A 172 5.79 -1.37 5.40
N ILE A 173 4.92 -1.75 4.48
CA ILE A 173 4.94 -3.07 3.85
C ILE A 173 5.86 -3.01 2.64
N ARG A 174 6.86 -3.89 2.59
CA ARG A 174 7.85 -4.00 1.52
C ARG A 174 7.75 -5.35 0.83
N PRO A 175 6.83 -5.51 -0.14
CA PRO A 175 6.79 -6.72 -0.94
C PRO A 175 8.04 -6.87 -1.81
N GLY A 176 8.49 -8.12 -1.99
CA GLY A 176 9.26 -8.50 -3.16
C GLY A 176 8.31 -8.84 -4.32
N PHE A 177 8.59 -9.89 -5.07
CA PHE A 177 7.73 -10.29 -6.18
C PHE A 177 6.45 -10.98 -5.69
N VAL A 178 5.30 -10.45 -6.13
CA VAL A 178 3.97 -11.01 -5.90
C VAL A 178 3.30 -11.16 -7.27
N ASP A 179 2.69 -12.30 -7.54
CA ASP A 179 2.00 -12.57 -8.80
C ASP A 179 0.75 -11.69 -8.91
N THR A 180 0.87 -10.60 -9.63
CA THR A 180 -0.18 -9.60 -9.83
C THR A 180 -0.16 -9.10 -11.28
N PRO A 181 -1.23 -8.46 -11.76
CA PRO A 181 -1.21 -7.85 -13.10
C PRO A 181 -0.03 -6.90 -13.34
N MET A 182 0.44 -6.21 -12.31
CA MET A 182 1.59 -5.29 -12.38
C MET A 182 2.90 -6.03 -12.69
N THR A 183 3.07 -7.26 -12.21
CA THR A 183 4.33 -8.01 -12.31
C THR A 183 4.36 -9.02 -13.45
N LYS A 184 3.25 -9.22 -14.17
CA LYS A 184 3.16 -10.21 -15.27
C LYS A 184 4.21 -10.06 -16.38
N GLN A 185 4.68 -8.83 -16.62
CA GLN A 185 5.69 -8.54 -17.64
C GLN A 185 7.13 -8.65 -17.12
N ASN A 186 7.33 -8.82 -15.82
CA ASN A 186 8.66 -8.90 -15.23
C ASN A 186 9.29 -10.26 -15.51
N LYS A 187 10.47 -10.27 -16.12
CA LYS A 187 11.30 -11.48 -16.31
C LYS A 187 12.23 -11.67 -15.12
N GLY A 188 12.61 -12.93 -14.85
CA GLY A 188 13.61 -13.24 -13.82
C GLY A 188 13.10 -13.09 -12.37
N MET A 189 11.79 -13.10 -12.15
CA MET A 189 11.22 -13.08 -10.80
C MET A 189 11.59 -14.34 -10.03
N PHE A 190 12.00 -14.18 -8.79
CA PHE A 190 12.29 -15.27 -7.86
C PHE A 190 11.47 -15.13 -6.58
N TRP A 191 11.23 -16.24 -5.89
CA TRP A 191 10.48 -16.27 -4.64
C TRP A 191 9.09 -15.62 -4.72
N VAL A 192 8.46 -15.71 -5.88
CA VAL A 192 7.14 -15.13 -6.13
C VAL A 192 6.12 -15.64 -5.13
N ALA A 193 5.39 -14.74 -4.51
CA ALA A 193 4.27 -15.07 -3.64
C ALA A 193 2.95 -14.95 -4.38
N THR A 194 1.94 -15.72 -3.98
CA THR A 194 0.57 -15.43 -4.41
C THR A 194 0.03 -14.20 -3.69
N PRO A 195 -0.95 -13.48 -4.25
CA PRO A 195 -1.60 -12.34 -3.60
C PRO A 195 -2.20 -12.72 -2.24
N GLU A 196 -2.78 -13.91 -2.10
CA GLU A 196 -3.40 -14.41 -0.87
C GLU A 196 -2.34 -14.62 0.23
N LYS A 197 -1.19 -15.21 -0.13
CA LYS A 197 -0.06 -15.37 0.79
C LYS A 197 0.50 -14.02 1.23
N ALA A 198 0.59 -13.07 0.31
CA ALA A 198 1.00 -11.71 0.62
C ALA A 198 0.01 -11.04 1.57
N ALA A 199 -1.30 -11.12 1.29
CA ALA A 199 -2.35 -10.57 2.12
C ALA A 199 -2.34 -11.15 3.55
N ALA A 200 -2.17 -12.47 3.69
CA ALA A 200 -2.08 -13.13 5.00
C ALA A 200 -0.89 -12.61 5.82
N GLN A 201 0.29 -12.46 5.22
CA GLN A 201 1.48 -11.93 5.90
C GLN A 201 1.36 -10.43 6.22
N ILE A 202 0.68 -9.65 5.37
CA ILE A 202 0.38 -8.24 5.66
C ILE A 202 -0.56 -8.14 6.85
N ALA A 203 -1.64 -8.93 6.88
CA ALA A 203 -2.56 -8.96 8.01
C ALA A 203 -1.88 -9.37 9.33
N GLU A 204 -0.94 -10.33 9.30
CA GLU A 204 -0.09 -10.68 10.46
C GLU A 204 0.76 -9.49 10.91
N ALA A 205 1.38 -8.76 9.97
CA ALA A 205 2.20 -7.58 10.26
C ALA A 205 1.37 -6.44 10.87
N VAL A 206 0.14 -6.23 10.39
CA VAL A 206 -0.83 -5.26 10.92
C VAL A 206 -1.22 -5.63 12.35
N THR A 207 -1.62 -6.87 12.60
CA THR A 207 -1.98 -7.36 13.94
C THR A 207 -0.83 -7.22 14.93
N SER A 208 0.41 -7.48 14.47
CA SER A 208 1.62 -7.36 15.28
C SER A 208 2.17 -5.92 15.35
N LYS A 209 1.48 -4.93 14.77
CA LYS A 209 1.87 -3.50 14.74
C LYS A 209 3.32 -3.28 14.30
N LYS A 210 3.80 -4.03 13.31
CA LYS A 210 5.18 -3.93 12.82
C LYS A 210 5.45 -2.58 12.17
N LYS A 211 6.62 -1.98 12.44
CA LYS A 211 7.07 -0.75 11.78
C LYS A 211 7.38 -0.98 10.30
N ILE A 212 8.02 -2.11 10.00
CA ILE A 212 8.40 -2.54 8.64
C ILE A 212 8.15 -4.04 8.53
N ALA A 213 7.58 -4.48 7.41
CA ALA A 213 7.40 -5.89 7.12
C ALA A 213 7.77 -6.22 5.67
N TYR A 214 8.64 -7.20 5.50
CA TYR A 214 9.01 -7.74 4.18
C TYR A 214 8.07 -8.89 3.80
N ILE A 215 7.56 -8.87 2.59
CA ILE A 215 6.64 -9.88 2.04
C ILE A 215 7.26 -10.49 0.78
N THR A 216 7.64 -11.77 0.77
CA THR A 216 7.62 -12.70 1.92
C THR A 216 8.77 -12.42 2.90
N LYS A 217 8.68 -13.01 4.12
CA LYS A 217 9.66 -12.78 5.20
C LYS A 217 11.12 -13.03 4.78
N ARG A 218 11.38 -13.94 3.84
CA ARG A 218 12.73 -14.26 3.31
C ARG A 218 13.39 -13.08 2.57
N TYR A 219 12.61 -12.13 2.05
CA TYR A 219 13.14 -10.92 1.42
C TYR A 219 13.90 -10.00 2.38
N ILE A 220 13.85 -10.24 3.68
CA ILE A 220 14.71 -9.55 4.65
C ILE A 220 16.20 -9.78 4.36
N LEU A 221 16.58 -10.98 3.88
CA LEU A 221 17.97 -11.30 3.50
C LEU A 221 18.41 -10.42 2.31
N ILE A 222 17.54 -10.32 1.29
CA ILE A 222 17.81 -9.43 0.14
C ILE A 222 17.88 -7.97 0.59
N ALA A 223 16.98 -7.54 1.49
CA ALA A 223 16.99 -6.18 2.00
C ALA A 223 18.29 -5.82 2.75
N ILE A 224 18.88 -6.76 3.49
CA ILE A 224 20.16 -6.57 4.15
C ILE A 224 21.27 -6.41 3.10
N ILE A 225 21.31 -7.30 2.10
CA ILE A 225 22.30 -7.26 1.02
C ILE A 225 22.22 -5.92 0.28
N LEU A 226 21.01 -5.51 -0.15
CA LEU A 226 20.80 -4.26 -0.89
C LEU A 226 21.27 -3.01 -0.13
N LYS A 227 21.19 -3.02 1.20
CA LYS A 227 21.62 -1.87 2.03
C LYS A 227 23.12 -1.72 2.15
N ILE A 228 23.88 -2.81 1.98
CA ILE A 228 25.34 -2.81 2.12
C ILE A 228 26.07 -2.90 0.78
N MET A 229 25.33 -3.24 -0.29
CA MET A 229 25.90 -3.43 -1.63
C MET A 229 26.27 -2.07 -2.24
N PRO A 230 27.53 -1.87 -2.69
CA PRO A 230 27.92 -0.64 -3.35
C PRO A 230 27.29 -0.49 -4.73
N GLU A 231 27.12 0.75 -5.19
CA GLU A 231 26.38 1.07 -6.42
C GLU A 231 26.95 0.38 -7.68
N TRP A 232 28.28 0.28 -7.79
CA TRP A 232 28.92 -0.41 -8.94
C TRP A 232 28.56 -1.89 -9.04
N LEU A 233 28.16 -2.52 -7.93
CA LEU A 233 27.69 -3.90 -7.93
C LEU A 233 26.19 -3.95 -8.20
N LEU A 234 25.42 -2.99 -7.70
CA LEU A 234 23.99 -2.86 -7.99
C LEU A 234 23.73 -2.69 -9.50
N THR A 235 24.55 -1.93 -10.22
CA THR A 235 24.44 -1.73 -11.68
C THR A 235 24.58 -3.03 -12.51
N LYS A 236 25.14 -4.09 -11.94
CA LYS A 236 25.22 -5.41 -12.59
C LYS A 236 23.97 -6.27 -12.37
N VAL A 237 23.14 -5.91 -11.39
CA VAL A 237 21.96 -6.67 -10.96
C VAL A 237 20.65 -5.95 -11.32
N PHE A 238 20.64 -4.63 -11.30
CA PHE A 238 19.50 -3.72 -11.53
C PHE A 238 19.79 -2.70 -12.62
#